data_ea09a68e9e63f4f44eb7fb6ce811b11d
#
_entry.id   ea09a68e9e63f4f44eb7fb6ce811b11d
#
_cell.length_a   1.000
_cell.length_b   1.000
_cell.length_c   1.000
_cell.angle_alpha   90.00
_cell.angle_beta   90.00
_cell.angle_gamma   90.00
#
_symmetry.space_group_name_H-M   'P 1'
#
loop_
_entity.id
_entity.type
_entity.pdbx_description
1 polymer ?
#
loop_
_entity_poly.entity_id
_entity_poly.type
_entity_poly.pdbx_seq_one_letter_code
_entity_poly.pdbx_strand_id
1 'polypeptide(L)'
;MTTAPRSPLAPATLAPPDPVAGVGAASLALGLRYRGRDDVALLVTPPGAAVAGVFTRSTTPGHPVRWCRRILPHGRARAVIVNAGNANVFNGAAGDAADAVEVDAVAEALGCAREEVFVASTGVIGEPLDAGAIAAAVPSLVDRLSPEGLAGCADAILTTDTFAKTATATAEIDGVAVRISGIAKGSGMIAPDMATMLAFLATDADLDAAVLQPLLERAVDRSFHCITVDGDTSTSDMVLLLASRQARHTPVVAADDPRLAAFVRALEEVCRTLAQLVVRDGEGARTFVEIVVTGAADEASARRAGLAVANSPLVKTAIAGADANWGRVVMALGKSGEALDPDRLAIRFGDVLISAGGGVVEGYDEAAVAAHLAGGEVRIQADLGVGDGRAHVWTCDLTHGYIDINADYRS
;
A
#
# COMPACT_ATOMS: atom_id res chain seq x y z
N MET A 1 18.06 15.22 -10.82
CA MET A 1 16.60 15.32 -10.94
C MET A 1 16.13 16.35 -9.93
N THR A 2 15.40 17.37 -10.36
CA THR A 2 14.72 18.29 -9.45
C THR A 2 13.67 17.48 -8.69
N THR A 3 13.65 17.57 -7.37
CA THR A 3 12.61 16.94 -6.55
C THR A 3 11.25 17.46 -7.02
N ALA A 4 10.34 16.56 -7.36
CA ALA A 4 8.96 16.92 -7.68
C ALA A 4 8.36 17.73 -6.51
N PRO A 5 7.51 18.73 -6.78
CA PRO A 5 6.84 19.45 -5.71
C PRO A 5 5.97 18.48 -4.91
N ARG A 6 5.89 18.69 -3.59
CA ARG A 6 5.05 17.89 -2.71
C ARG A 6 3.60 17.86 -3.20
N SER A 7 2.98 16.70 -3.19
CA SER A 7 1.57 16.54 -3.60
C SER A 7 0.65 17.54 -2.89
N PRO A 8 -0.25 18.24 -3.61
CA PRO A 8 -1.22 19.14 -2.98
C PRO A 8 -2.22 18.41 -2.05
N LEU A 9 -2.32 17.08 -2.18
CA LEU A 9 -3.17 16.23 -1.35
C LEU A 9 -2.43 15.65 -0.14
N ALA A 10 -1.13 15.93 0.00
CA ALA A 10 -0.36 15.51 1.15
C ALA A 10 -0.93 16.15 2.43
N PRO A 11 -1.09 15.39 3.52
CA PRO A 11 -1.48 15.97 4.81
C PRO A 11 -0.52 17.08 5.23
N ALA A 12 -1.04 18.14 5.83
CA ALA A 12 -0.22 19.27 6.29
C ALA A 12 0.87 18.81 7.27
N THR A 13 0.54 17.85 8.12
CA THR A 13 1.46 17.21 9.06
C THR A 13 1.25 15.71 9.05
N LEU A 14 2.36 14.95 9.04
CA LEU A 14 2.36 13.50 9.30
C LEU A 14 3.22 13.27 10.52
N ALA A 15 2.69 12.58 11.52
CA ALA A 15 3.47 12.17 12.67
C ALA A 15 4.47 11.08 12.24
N PRO A 16 5.71 11.08 12.79
CA PRO A 16 6.60 9.94 12.61
C PRO A 16 5.94 8.67 13.16
N PRO A 17 6.31 7.49 12.65
CA PRO A 17 5.79 6.23 13.19
C PRO A 17 6.31 6.03 14.62
N ASP A 18 5.42 5.65 15.52
CA ASP A 18 5.83 5.35 16.91
C ASP A 18 6.77 4.13 16.94
N PRO A 19 7.76 4.12 17.83
CA PRO A 19 8.59 2.94 18.05
C PRO A 19 7.77 1.73 18.51
N VAL A 20 8.10 0.56 17.99
CA VAL A 20 7.51 -0.73 18.36
C VAL A 20 8.53 -1.52 19.20
N ALA A 21 8.12 -2.02 20.35
CA ALA A 21 9.02 -2.73 21.24
C ALA A 21 9.70 -3.92 20.53
N GLY A 22 11.02 -4.01 20.64
CA GLY A 22 11.82 -5.06 20.01
C GLY A 22 12.11 -4.86 18.51
N VAL A 23 11.63 -3.78 17.88
CA VAL A 23 11.93 -3.48 16.48
C VAL A 23 12.97 -2.36 16.42
N GLY A 24 14.05 -2.60 15.69
CA GLY A 24 15.05 -1.59 15.33
C GLY A 24 15.05 -1.35 13.84
N ALA A 25 15.34 -0.12 13.41
CA ALA A 25 15.45 0.20 12.01
C ALA A 25 16.58 1.20 11.75
N ALA A 26 17.13 1.19 10.54
CA ALA A 26 18.16 2.10 10.09
C ALA A 26 18.08 2.33 8.59
N SER A 27 18.58 3.47 8.13
CA SER A 27 18.70 3.77 6.71
C SER A 27 20.05 4.40 6.39
N LEU A 28 20.48 4.28 5.12
CA LEU A 28 21.74 4.82 4.60
C LEU A 28 21.58 5.31 3.17
N ALA A 29 22.37 6.35 2.84
CA ALA A 29 22.55 6.81 1.47
C ALA A 29 23.73 6.08 0.83
N LEU A 30 23.49 5.16 -0.08
CA LEU A 30 24.53 4.52 -0.88
C LEU A 30 24.72 5.17 -2.24
N GLY A 31 23.71 5.92 -2.71
CA GLY A 31 23.76 6.55 -4.02
C GLY A 31 23.57 5.55 -5.16
N LEU A 32 22.82 4.46 -4.92
CA LEU A 32 22.52 3.43 -5.94
C LEU A 32 21.92 4.05 -7.20
N ARG A 33 21.00 5.00 -7.02
CA ARG A 33 20.40 5.80 -8.10
C ARG A 33 20.20 7.25 -7.68
N TYR A 34 19.88 7.50 -6.42
CA TYR A 34 19.56 8.82 -5.88
C TYR A 34 20.79 9.42 -5.17
N ARG A 35 20.94 10.75 -5.23
CA ARG A 35 22.02 11.44 -4.52
C ARG A 35 21.43 12.35 -3.45
N GLY A 36 22.09 12.39 -2.27
CA GLY A 36 21.70 13.30 -1.18
C GLY A 36 20.50 12.86 -0.37
N ARG A 37 20.07 11.60 -0.50
CA ARG A 37 19.06 10.97 0.35
C ARG A 37 19.39 9.50 0.58
N ASP A 38 18.83 8.94 1.63
CA ASP A 38 18.92 7.51 1.89
C ASP A 38 18.18 6.72 0.80
N ASP A 39 18.71 5.55 0.44
CA ASP A 39 18.20 4.66 -0.59
C ASP A 39 18.30 3.17 -0.24
N VAL A 40 18.78 2.87 0.98
CA VAL A 40 18.75 1.53 1.57
C VAL A 40 18.24 1.61 3.00
N ALA A 41 17.36 0.68 3.38
CA ALA A 41 16.76 0.56 4.70
C ALA A 41 16.92 -0.87 5.24
N LEU A 42 17.06 -1.00 6.55
CA LEU A 42 17.10 -2.27 7.27
C LEU A 42 16.16 -2.20 8.47
N LEU A 43 15.20 -3.12 8.54
CA LEU A 43 14.35 -3.35 9.70
C LEU A 43 14.79 -4.65 10.35
N VAL A 44 14.93 -4.66 11.68
CA VAL A 44 15.38 -5.83 12.46
C VAL A 44 14.41 -6.10 13.61
N THR A 45 14.12 -7.37 13.82
CA THR A 45 13.27 -7.89 14.90
C THR A 45 14.06 -8.85 15.79
N PRO A 46 13.61 -9.15 17.02
CA PRO A 46 14.26 -10.12 17.89
C PRO A 46 14.15 -11.55 17.34
N PRO A 47 15.01 -12.48 17.80
CA PRO A 47 14.87 -13.90 17.49
C PRO A 47 13.47 -14.43 17.86
N GLY A 48 12.87 -15.19 16.95
CA GLY A 48 11.54 -15.76 17.14
C GLY A 48 10.37 -14.83 16.80
N ALA A 49 10.65 -13.63 16.27
CA ALA A 49 9.61 -12.76 15.72
C ALA A 49 8.84 -13.45 14.59
N ALA A 50 7.53 -13.25 14.55
CA ALA A 50 6.67 -13.81 13.52
C ALA A 50 6.49 -12.85 12.34
N VAL A 51 6.15 -13.39 11.17
CA VAL A 51 5.89 -12.61 9.96
C VAL A 51 4.67 -13.13 9.22
N ALA A 52 3.89 -12.19 8.69
CA ALA A 52 2.89 -12.41 7.66
C ALA A 52 3.21 -11.56 6.43
N GLY A 53 2.80 -12.01 5.25
CA GLY A 53 3.13 -11.32 4.01
C GLY A 53 2.08 -11.50 2.92
N VAL A 54 1.87 -10.43 2.13
CA VAL A 54 1.06 -10.43 0.92
C VAL A 54 1.90 -9.85 -0.21
N PHE A 55 1.84 -10.45 -1.40
CA PHE A 55 2.72 -10.14 -2.52
C PHE A 55 1.94 -9.97 -3.82
N THR A 56 2.51 -9.21 -4.77
CA THR A 56 1.94 -9.02 -6.11
C THR A 56 1.50 -10.32 -6.77
N ARG A 57 0.43 -10.26 -7.53
CA ARG A 57 -0.03 -11.39 -8.37
C ARG A 57 0.50 -11.32 -9.81
N SER A 58 1.40 -10.38 -10.09
CA SER A 58 2.06 -10.29 -11.39
C SER A 58 2.65 -11.65 -11.80
N THR A 59 2.52 -11.99 -13.07
CA THR A 59 3.15 -13.19 -13.67
C THR A 59 4.64 -12.99 -13.93
N THR A 60 5.14 -11.76 -13.76
CA THR A 60 6.56 -11.39 -13.87
C THR A 60 7.06 -10.80 -12.54
N PRO A 61 6.95 -11.53 -11.40
CA PRO A 61 7.34 -11.00 -10.09
C PRO A 61 8.86 -10.79 -10.03
N GLY A 62 9.26 -9.76 -9.30
CA GLY A 62 10.67 -9.48 -9.00
C GLY A 62 11.35 -10.63 -8.26
N HIS A 63 12.68 -10.66 -8.34
CA HIS A 63 13.49 -11.66 -7.63
C HIS A 63 13.26 -11.60 -6.11
N PRO A 64 13.19 -10.42 -5.45
CA PRO A 64 12.86 -10.29 -4.04
C PRO A 64 11.50 -10.92 -3.68
N VAL A 65 10.47 -10.72 -4.51
CA VAL A 65 9.15 -11.32 -4.28
C VAL A 65 9.20 -12.85 -4.34
N ARG A 66 9.95 -13.40 -5.32
CA ARG A 66 10.13 -14.85 -5.45
C ARG A 66 10.85 -15.44 -4.24
N TRP A 67 11.90 -14.76 -3.77
CA TRP A 67 12.61 -15.14 -2.56
C TRP A 67 11.68 -15.12 -1.34
N CYS A 68 11.03 -14.01 -1.08
CA CYS A 68 10.15 -13.83 0.08
C CYS A 68 8.98 -14.81 0.11
N ARG A 69 8.33 -15.07 -1.05
CA ARG A 69 7.29 -16.12 -1.14
C ARG A 69 7.79 -17.49 -0.74
N ARG A 70 9.02 -17.83 -1.08
CA ARG A 70 9.61 -19.13 -0.75
C ARG A 70 9.86 -19.29 0.74
N ILE A 71 10.29 -18.22 1.43
CA ILE A 71 10.63 -18.27 2.85
C ILE A 71 9.47 -17.96 3.78
N LEU A 72 8.42 -17.24 3.32
CA LEU A 72 7.28 -16.86 4.15
C LEU A 72 6.63 -18.04 4.92
N PRO A 73 6.51 -19.26 4.37
CA PRO A 73 5.94 -20.38 5.11
C PRO A 73 6.70 -20.79 6.39
N HIS A 74 7.95 -20.36 6.57
CA HIS A 74 8.67 -20.55 7.84
C HIS A 74 8.09 -19.71 8.97
N GLY A 75 7.33 -18.65 8.64
CA GLY A 75 6.58 -17.83 9.58
C GLY A 75 7.45 -16.99 10.52
N ARG A 76 8.75 -16.84 10.24
CA ARG A 76 9.72 -16.11 11.07
C ARG A 76 10.51 -15.10 10.27
N ALA A 77 10.80 -13.96 10.88
CA ALA A 77 11.66 -12.94 10.30
C ALA A 77 12.59 -12.35 11.36
N ARG A 78 13.85 -12.15 10.96
CA ARG A 78 14.87 -11.42 11.72
C ARG A 78 15.16 -10.06 11.11
N ALA A 79 15.02 -9.95 9.78
CA ALA A 79 15.28 -8.71 9.10
C ALA A 79 14.48 -8.56 7.81
N VAL A 80 14.29 -7.31 7.43
CA VAL A 80 13.87 -6.89 6.08
C VAL A 80 14.88 -5.87 5.58
N ILE A 81 15.60 -6.17 4.49
CA ILE A 81 16.45 -5.21 3.81
C ILE A 81 15.76 -4.70 2.56
N VAL A 82 15.83 -3.40 2.32
CA VAL A 82 15.09 -2.74 1.24
C VAL A 82 16.01 -1.80 0.50
N ASN A 83 16.01 -1.82 -0.84
CA ASN A 83 16.66 -0.81 -1.65
C ASN A 83 15.66 -0.04 -2.54
N ALA A 84 15.92 1.23 -2.77
CA ALA A 84 15.19 2.09 -3.70
C ALA A 84 16.06 2.48 -4.91
N GLY A 85 15.42 2.58 -6.09
CA GLY A 85 16.05 2.99 -7.35
C GLY A 85 16.28 1.86 -8.34
N ASN A 86 16.27 0.62 -7.90
CA ASN A 86 16.36 -0.58 -8.74
C ASN A 86 15.38 -1.63 -8.20
N ALA A 87 14.54 -2.20 -9.06
CA ALA A 87 13.50 -3.15 -8.66
C ALA A 87 13.97 -4.61 -8.61
N ASN A 88 15.16 -4.91 -9.11
CA ASN A 88 15.69 -6.26 -9.29
C ASN A 88 14.68 -7.22 -9.96
N VAL A 89 14.19 -6.81 -11.11
CA VAL A 89 13.18 -7.53 -11.90
C VAL A 89 13.72 -7.80 -13.30
N PHE A 90 13.41 -8.98 -13.84
CA PHE A 90 13.76 -9.39 -15.19
C PHE A 90 15.27 -9.45 -15.48
N ASN A 91 16.07 -9.78 -14.46
CA ASN A 91 17.54 -9.86 -14.52
C ASN A 91 18.07 -11.30 -14.64
N GLY A 92 17.20 -12.29 -14.90
CA GLY A 92 17.59 -13.70 -15.01
C GLY A 92 18.28 -14.21 -13.74
N ALA A 93 19.26 -15.12 -13.90
CA ALA A 93 19.99 -15.69 -12.76
C ALA A 93 20.80 -14.64 -11.95
N ALA A 94 21.17 -13.53 -12.58
CA ALA A 94 21.92 -12.47 -11.89
C ALA A 94 21.07 -11.78 -10.81
N GLY A 95 19.73 -11.67 -11.03
CA GLY A 95 18.82 -11.12 -10.05
C GLY A 95 18.68 -12.02 -8.82
N ASP A 96 18.59 -13.34 -8.98
CA ASP A 96 18.56 -14.28 -7.85
C ASP A 96 19.90 -14.27 -7.08
N ALA A 97 21.03 -14.12 -7.80
CA ALA A 97 22.36 -14.00 -7.19
C ALA A 97 22.50 -12.69 -6.38
N ALA A 98 21.93 -11.58 -6.86
CA ALA A 98 21.93 -10.32 -6.16
C ALA A 98 21.19 -10.43 -4.81
N ASP A 99 19.95 -10.98 -4.80
CA ASP A 99 19.21 -11.22 -3.57
C ASP A 99 19.98 -12.12 -2.61
N ALA A 100 20.67 -13.16 -3.12
CA ALA A 100 21.47 -14.05 -2.29
C ALA A 100 22.62 -13.32 -1.59
N VAL A 101 23.29 -12.39 -2.27
CA VAL A 101 24.37 -11.57 -1.70
C VAL A 101 23.86 -10.69 -0.54
N GLU A 102 22.70 -10.05 -0.72
CA GLU A 102 22.09 -9.23 0.33
C GLU A 102 21.66 -10.08 1.53
N VAL A 103 20.99 -11.20 1.28
CA VAL A 103 20.53 -12.13 2.32
C VAL A 103 21.71 -12.67 3.12
N ASP A 104 22.80 -13.09 2.46
CA ASP A 104 23.98 -13.64 3.12
C ASP A 104 24.63 -12.59 4.03
N ALA A 105 24.80 -11.36 3.55
CA ALA A 105 25.39 -10.30 4.33
C ALA A 105 24.58 -9.95 5.59
N VAL A 106 23.23 -9.89 5.47
CA VAL A 106 22.36 -9.61 6.62
C VAL A 106 22.33 -10.79 7.59
N ALA A 107 22.22 -12.02 7.08
CA ALA A 107 22.21 -13.23 7.91
C ALA A 107 23.50 -13.39 8.72
N GLU A 108 24.66 -13.13 8.09
CA GLU A 108 25.96 -13.13 8.77
C GLU A 108 26.05 -12.05 9.84
N ALA A 109 25.69 -10.81 9.52
CA ALA A 109 25.77 -9.67 10.44
C ALA A 109 24.85 -9.81 11.66
N LEU A 110 23.69 -10.46 11.51
CA LEU A 110 22.72 -10.67 12.59
C LEU A 110 22.82 -12.05 13.26
N GLY A 111 23.65 -12.95 12.75
CA GLY A 111 23.78 -14.33 13.25
C GLY A 111 22.46 -15.11 13.17
N CYS A 112 21.73 -15.01 12.06
CA CYS A 112 20.43 -15.64 11.85
C CYS A 112 20.41 -16.56 10.60
N ALA A 113 19.34 -17.30 10.42
CA ALA A 113 19.16 -18.12 9.22
C ALA A 113 18.81 -17.24 8.02
N ARG A 114 19.24 -17.67 6.81
CA ARG A 114 18.91 -16.97 5.55
C ARG A 114 17.39 -16.84 5.34
N GLU A 115 16.66 -17.87 5.74
CA GLU A 115 15.21 -17.98 5.65
C GLU A 115 14.46 -17.03 6.60
N GLU A 116 15.18 -16.31 7.46
CA GLU A 116 14.65 -15.26 8.33
C GLU A 116 14.94 -13.85 7.80
N VAL A 117 15.59 -13.72 6.62
CA VAL A 117 15.92 -12.44 5.97
C VAL A 117 15.05 -12.23 4.75
N PHE A 118 14.18 -11.24 4.82
CA PHE A 118 13.34 -10.78 3.71
C PHE A 118 14.08 -9.67 2.96
N VAL A 119 13.88 -9.61 1.63
CA VAL A 119 14.45 -8.59 0.75
C VAL A 119 13.34 -7.90 -0.01
N ALA A 120 13.49 -6.61 -0.27
CA ALA A 120 12.56 -5.85 -1.10
C ALA A 120 13.31 -4.83 -1.95
N SER A 121 12.91 -4.68 -3.20
CA SER A 121 13.54 -3.75 -4.14
C SER A 121 12.46 -2.99 -4.89
N THR A 122 12.69 -1.69 -5.14
CA THR A 122 11.76 -0.84 -5.88
C THR A 122 12.52 0.16 -6.76
N GLY A 123 11.99 0.41 -7.97
CA GLY A 123 12.57 1.36 -8.92
C GLY A 123 12.61 0.80 -10.34
N VAL A 124 13.71 0.98 -11.04
CA VAL A 124 13.86 0.62 -12.46
C VAL A 124 13.88 -0.89 -12.64
N ILE A 125 13.18 -1.37 -13.68
CA ILE A 125 13.12 -2.76 -14.12
C ILE A 125 14.20 -3.03 -15.18
N GLY A 126 14.84 -4.21 -15.13
CA GLY A 126 15.77 -4.67 -16.16
C GLY A 126 17.19 -4.12 -16.06
N GLU A 127 17.52 -3.41 -14.98
CA GLU A 127 18.88 -2.97 -14.68
C GLU A 127 19.51 -3.88 -13.61
N PRO A 128 20.82 -4.23 -13.73
CA PRO A 128 21.51 -4.99 -12.70
C PRO A 128 21.56 -4.23 -11.35
N LEU A 129 21.32 -4.94 -10.25
CA LEU A 129 21.41 -4.39 -8.90
C LEU A 129 22.87 -4.50 -8.39
N ASP A 130 23.41 -3.43 -7.85
CA ASP A 130 24.69 -3.45 -7.13
C ASP A 130 24.51 -4.00 -5.70
N ALA A 131 24.22 -5.29 -5.61
CA ALA A 131 24.07 -5.97 -4.32
C ALA A 131 25.37 -6.00 -3.51
N GLY A 132 26.53 -5.88 -4.15
CA GLY A 132 27.84 -5.79 -3.47
C GLY A 132 27.98 -4.52 -2.64
N ALA A 133 27.53 -3.38 -3.16
CA ALA A 133 27.50 -2.12 -2.41
C ALA A 133 26.54 -2.19 -1.23
N ILE A 134 25.36 -2.82 -1.42
CA ILE A 134 24.38 -3.01 -0.34
C ILE A 134 24.96 -3.91 0.75
N ALA A 135 25.52 -5.07 0.38
CA ALA A 135 26.15 -6.01 1.32
C ALA A 135 27.26 -5.36 2.14
N ALA A 136 28.13 -4.56 1.50
CA ALA A 136 29.20 -3.84 2.18
C ALA A 136 28.70 -2.80 3.20
N ALA A 137 27.48 -2.30 3.04
CA ALA A 137 26.87 -1.32 3.93
C ALA A 137 26.13 -1.95 5.13
N VAL A 138 25.83 -3.27 5.09
CA VAL A 138 25.07 -3.95 6.15
C VAL A 138 25.66 -3.75 7.55
N PRO A 139 26.98 -3.87 7.79
CA PRO A 139 27.53 -3.61 9.12
C PRO A 139 27.21 -2.19 9.64
N SER A 140 27.31 -1.19 8.78
CA SER A 140 26.99 0.20 9.13
C SER A 140 25.49 0.41 9.41
N LEU A 141 24.61 -0.32 8.71
CA LEU A 141 23.17 -0.31 9.00
C LEU A 141 22.89 -0.94 10.37
N VAL A 142 23.52 -2.07 10.67
CA VAL A 142 23.36 -2.75 11.96
C VAL A 142 23.86 -1.86 13.11
N ASP A 143 24.98 -1.16 12.96
CA ASP A 143 25.51 -0.24 13.97
C ASP A 143 24.60 0.98 14.23
N ARG A 144 23.74 1.34 13.27
CA ARG A 144 22.83 2.49 13.35
C ARG A 144 21.39 2.13 13.72
N LEU A 145 21.11 0.86 13.99
CA LEU A 145 19.76 0.44 14.37
C LEU A 145 19.25 1.24 15.59
N SER A 146 18.07 1.82 15.44
CA SER A 146 17.39 2.61 16.47
C SER A 146 15.93 2.24 16.52
N PRO A 147 15.28 2.29 17.69
CA PRO A 147 13.82 2.14 17.80
C PRO A 147 13.05 3.18 16.99
N GLU A 148 13.60 4.38 16.82
CA GLU A 148 13.01 5.50 16.06
C GLU A 148 13.36 5.46 14.57
N GLY A 149 14.23 4.52 14.13
CA GLY A 149 14.78 4.46 12.78
C GLY A 149 13.75 4.20 11.67
N LEU A 150 12.54 3.76 12.03
CA LEU A 150 11.48 3.48 11.06
C LEU A 150 11.09 4.73 10.26
N ALA A 151 11.20 5.93 10.84
CA ALA A 151 10.96 7.19 10.13
C ALA A 151 11.96 7.40 8.97
N GLY A 152 13.26 7.17 9.22
CA GLY A 152 14.29 7.24 8.18
C GLY A 152 14.08 6.18 7.08
N CYS A 153 13.61 4.99 7.45
CA CYS A 153 13.27 3.95 6.48
C CYS A 153 12.12 4.38 5.57
N ALA A 154 11.11 5.12 6.09
CA ALA A 154 10.00 5.62 5.29
C ALA A 154 10.48 6.58 4.17
N ASP A 155 11.53 7.38 4.42
CA ASP A 155 12.14 8.25 3.42
C ASP A 155 13.04 7.45 2.45
N ALA A 156 13.77 6.45 2.95
CA ALA A 156 14.73 5.70 2.16
C ALA A 156 14.10 4.83 1.06
N ILE A 157 12.87 4.38 1.26
CA ILE A 157 12.16 3.50 0.31
C ILE A 157 11.42 4.24 -0.82
N LEU A 158 11.41 5.57 -0.82
CA LEU A 158 10.70 6.39 -1.82
C LEU A 158 11.35 6.29 -3.22
N THR A 159 10.54 6.47 -4.27
CA THR A 159 11.00 6.57 -5.66
C THR A 159 10.50 7.87 -6.29
N THR A 160 9.31 7.88 -6.88
CA THR A 160 8.61 9.06 -7.39
C THR A 160 7.72 9.74 -6.35
N ASP A 161 7.65 9.17 -5.17
CA ASP A 161 6.90 9.67 -4.03
C ASP A 161 7.36 11.08 -3.63
N THR A 162 6.43 11.93 -3.21
CA THR A 162 6.72 13.33 -2.81
C THR A 162 6.76 13.51 -1.29
N PHE A 163 6.35 12.52 -0.52
CA PHE A 163 6.42 12.50 0.96
C PHE A 163 6.43 11.07 1.51
N ALA A 164 7.06 10.89 2.67
CA ALA A 164 7.04 9.63 3.41
C ALA A 164 5.64 9.33 3.97
N LYS A 165 5.23 8.07 3.90
CA LYS A 165 3.90 7.62 4.34
C LYS A 165 4.03 6.79 5.59
N THR A 166 3.44 7.24 6.68
CA THR A 166 3.53 6.65 8.01
C THR A 166 2.17 6.56 8.66
N ALA A 167 1.93 5.52 9.44
CA ALA A 167 0.73 5.38 10.25
C ALA A 167 1.02 4.57 11.52
N THR A 168 0.35 4.91 12.62
CA THR A 168 0.45 4.21 13.90
C THR A 168 -0.92 4.09 14.54
N ALA A 169 -1.17 2.96 15.18
CA ALA A 169 -2.34 2.75 16.04
C ALA A 169 -1.94 1.94 17.27
N THR A 170 -2.73 2.09 18.32
CA THR A 170 -2.61 1.29 19.56
C THR A 170 -3.90 0.51 19.76
N ALA A 171 -3.77 -0.74 20.16
CA ALA A 171 -4.89 -1.61 20.49
C ALA A 171 -4.64 -2.28 21.85
N GLU A 172 -5.61 -3.05 22.29
CA GLU A 172 -5.50 -3.87 23.50
C GLU A 172 -5.87 -5.31 23.15
N ILE A 173 -5.04 -6.25 23.61
CA ILE A 173 -5.31 -7.69 23.56
C ILE A 173 -5.30 -8.21 24.99
N ASP A 174 -6.45 -8.66 25.48
CA ASP A 174 -6.61 -9.22 26.84
C ASP A 174 -6.02 -8.31 27.95
N GLY A 175 -6.33 -7.01 27.88
CA GLY A 175 -5.87 -6.00 28.87
C GLY A 175 -4.43 -5.52 28.67
N VAL A 176 -3.71 -6.02 27.66
CA VAL A 176 -2.33 -5.60 27.34
C VAL A 176 -2.33 -4.69 26.13
N ALA A 177 -1.77 -3.48 26.30
CA ALA A 177 -1.61 -2.55 25.19
C ALA A 177 -0.59 -3.09 24.18
N VAL A 178 -0.96 -3.04 22.89
CA VAL A 178 -0.12 -3.41 21.75
C VAL A 178 -0.09 -2.27 20.74
N ARG A 179 1.04 -2.09 20.08
CA ARG A 179 1.25 -1.06 19.07
C ARG A 179 1.38 -1.66 17.69
N ILE A 180 0.88 -0.94 16.69
CA ILE A 180 1.08 -1.23 15.27
C ILE A 180 1.61 0.05 14.65
N SER A 181 2.81 0.00 14.04
CA SER A 181 3.37 1.09 13.26
C SER A 181 3.70 0.59 11.87
N GLY A 182 3.49 1.43 10.86
CA GLY A 182 3.74 1.07 9.49
C GLY A 182 4.28 2.22 8.67
N ILE A 183 5.03 1.86 7.64
CA ILE A 183 5.50 2.74 6.58
C ILE A 183 5.08 2.17 5.22
N ALA A 184 4.85 3.04 4.25
CA ALA A 184 4.57 2.64 2.88
C ALA A 184 5.20 3.59 1.87
N LYS A 185 5.37 3.10 0.64
CA LYS A 185 5.73 3.89 -0.52
C LYS A 185 4.86 3.50 -1.71
N GLY A 186 4.69 4.46 -2.61
CA GLY A 186 3.97 4.30 -3.87
C GLY A 186 3.36 5.63 -4.31
N SER A 187 3.40 5.90 -5.61
CA SER A 187 2.91 7.11 -6.25
C SER A 187 2.42 6.84 -7.69
N GLY A 188 3.12 6.04 -8.47
CA GLY A 188 2.73 5.52 -9.78
C GLY A 188 2.86 4.01 -9.86
N MET A 189 2.32 3.41 -10.94
CA MET A 189 2.18 1.96 -11.13
C MET A 189 1.39 1.35 -9.97
N ILE A 190 0.22 1.93 -9.64
CA ILE A 190 -0.64 1.55 -8.52
C ILE A 190 -1.97 1.01 -9.06
N ALA A 191 -2.19 -0.32 -8.97
CA ALA A 191 -3.45 -0.98 -9.29
C ALA A 191 -3.77 -2.13 -8.34
N PRO A 192 -5.05 -2.54 -8.24
CA PRO A 192 -5.49 -3.68 -7.43
C PRO A 192 -4.75 -4.97 -7.78
N ASP A 193 -4.70 -5.88 -6.85
CA ASP A 193 -3.93 -7.12 -6.81
C ASP A 193 -2.45 -6.91 -6.42
N MET A 194 -2.17 -5.88 -5.61
CA MET A 194 -0.88 -5.42 -5.15
C MET A 194 -0.08 -4.74 -6.29
N ALA A 195 -0.09 -3.42 -6.34
CA ALA A 195 0.62 -2.57 -7.31
C ALA A 195 1.87 -1.95 -6.68
N THR A 196 2.80 -1.33 -7.41
CA THR A 196 4.16 -0.89 -7.00
C THR A 196 4.18 -0.18 -5.64
N MET A 197 3.87 -0.94 -4.64
CA MET A 197 3.75 -0.50 -3.27
C MET A 197 4.59 -1.44 -2.40
N LEU A 198 5.42 -0.84 -1.59
CA LEU A 198 6.02 -1.54 -0.47
C LEU A 198 5.38 -1.00 0.81
N ALA A 199 4.93 -1.88 1.67
CA ALA A 199 4.49 -1.52 3.01
C ALA A 199 5.10 -2.48 4.04
N PHE A 200 5.69 -1.91 5.07
CA PHE A 200 6.28 -2.65 6.18
C PHE A 200 5.60 -2.20 7.46
N LEU A 201 4.91 -3.15 8.09
CA LEU A 201 4.22 -2.95 9.35
C LEU A 201 4.94 -3.73 10.44
N ALA A 202 4.99 -3.17 11.62
CA ALA A 202 5.54 -3.81 12.81
C ALA A 202 4.53 -3.74 13.96
N THR A 203 4.48 -4.79 14.78
CA THR A 203 3.72 -4.82 16.03
C THR A 203 4.51 -5.53 17.12
N ASP A 204 4.26 -5.17 18.37
CA ASP A 204 4.79 -5.87 19.53
C ASP A 204 3.87 -6.99 20.04
N ALA A 205 2.70 -7.18 19.45
CA ALA A 205 1.76 -8.24 19.80
C ALA A 205 2.42 -9.63 19.77
N ASP A 206 2.14 -10.47 20.77
CA ASP A 206 2.63 -11.84 20.84
C ASP A 206 1.71 -12.79 20.06
N LEU A 207 1.78 -12.68 18.74
CA LEU A 207 0.99 -13.45 17.79
C LEU A 207 1.90 -14.29 16.88
N ASP A 208 1.50 -15.53 16.63
CA ASP A 208 2.19 -16.41 15.68
C ASP A 208 1.78 -16.10 14.23
N ALA A 209 2.61 -16.49 13.27
CA ALA A 209 2.37 -16.29 11.84
C ALA A 209 1.01 -16.86 11.37
N ALA A 210 0.59 -17.99 11.91
CA ALA A 210 -0.70 -18.62 11.59
C ALA A 210 -1.91 -17.74 11.97
N VAL A 211 -1.77 -16.92 13.01
CA VAL A 211 -2.78 -15.93 13.40
C VAL A 211 -2.64 -14.63 12.59
N LEU A 212 -1.40 -14.17 12.39
CA LEU A 212 -1.14 -12.92 11.70
C LEU A 212 -1.52 -12.95 10.22
N GLN A 213 -1.28 -14.06 9.51
CA GLN A 213 -1.47 -14.15 8.07
C GLN A 213 -2.92 -13.84 7.65
N PRO A 214 -3.97 -14.51 8.18
CA PRO A 214 -5.35 -14.19 7.80
C PRO A 214 -5.80 -12.79 8.25
N LEU A 215 -5.23 -12.26 9.34
CA LEU A 215 -5.52 -10.88 9.76
C LEU A 215 -4.94 -9.87 8.78
N LEU A 216 -3.70 -10.08 8.31
CA LEU A 216 -3.07 -9.23 7.31
C LEU A 216 -3.81 -9.30 5.96
N GLU A 217 -4.13 -10.50 5.48
CA GLU A 217 -4.88 -10.69 4.23
C GLU A 217 -6.20 -9.91 4.25
N ARG A 218 -6.96 -10.02 5.34
CA ARG A 218 -8.21 -9.27 5.52
C ARG A 218 -7.97 -7.76 5.53
N ALA A 219 -6.95 -7.27 6.24
CA ALA A 219 -6.64 -5.84 6.29
C ALA A 219 -6.22 -5.30 4.91
N VAL A 220 -5.42 -6.05 4.16
CA VAL A 220 -4.99 -5.73 2.80
C VAL A 220 -6.16 -5.72 1.83
N ASP A 221 -7.08 -6.69 1.91
CA ASP A 221 -8.27 -6.77 1.07
C ASP A 221 -9.19 -5.55 1.20
N ARG A 222 -9.16 -4.87 2.36
CA ARG A 222 -9.98 -3.69 2.67
C ARG A 222 -9.22 -2.37 2.60
N SER A 223 -7.97 -2.41 2.17
CA SER A 223 -7.10 -1.24 2.10
C SER A 223 -6.29 -1.19 0.79
N PHE A 224 -5.14 -1.83 0.74
CA PHE A 224 -4.24 -1.80 -0.41
C PHE A 224 -4.82 -2.44 -1.67
N HIS A 225 -5.70 -3.44 -1.55
CA HIS A 225 -6.46 -3.98 -2.69
C HIS A 225 -7.64 -3.10 -3.12
N CYS A 226 -7.88 -1.98 -2.42
CA CYS A 226 -8.95 -1.04 -2.73
C CYS A 226 -8.43 0.31 -3.25
N ILE A 227 -7.16 0.39 -3.67
CA ILE A 227 -6.59 1.63 -4.22
C ILE A 227 -6.09 1.44 -5.65
N THR A 228 -6.13 2.52 -6.43
CA THR A 228 -5.48 2.58 -7.73
C THR A 228 -5.09 4.01 -8.08
N VAL A 229 -4.00 4.19 -8.84
CA VAL A 229 -3.61 5.47 -9.44
C VAL A 229 -3.76 5.43 -10.96
N ASP A 230 -3.20 4.44 -11.62
CA ASP A 230 -3.09 4.35 -13.08
C ASP A 230 -3.59 3.02 -13.67
N GLY A 231 -3.96 2.06 -12.84
CA GLY A 231 -4.45 0.77 -13.28
C GLY A 231 -3.36 -0.24 -13.65
N ASP A 232 -2.06 0.09 -13.41
CA ASP A 232 -0.94 -0.77 -13.74
C ASP A 232 -0.45 -1.55 -12.52
N THR A 233 -0.50 -2.89 -12.61
CA THR A 233 -0.03 -3.80 -11.57
C THR A 233 1.49 -3.95 -11.63
N SER A 234 2.15 -3.80 -10.47
CA SER A 234 3.60 -3.91 -10.36
C SER A 234 4.10 -5.34 -10.24
N THR A 235 5.41 -5.46 -10.48
CA THR A 235 6.21 -6.67 -10.30
C THR A 235 6.76 -6.85 -8.88
N SER A 236 6.70 -5.80 -8.03
CA SER A 236 7.49 -5.74 -6.79
C SER A 236 6.68 -5.62 -5.51
N ASP A 237 5.33 -5.58 -5.59
CA ASP A 237 4.49 -5.30 -4.44
C ASP A 237 4.64 -6.28 -3.30
N MET A 238 4.71 -5.70 -2.11
CA MET A 238 4.90 -6.44 -0.87
C MET A 238 4.31 -5.69 0.30
N VAL A 239 3.47 -6.37 1.09
CA VAL A 239 3.10 -5.96 2.44
C VAL A 239 3.62 -6.99 3.41
N LEU A 240 4.47 -6.59 4.34
CA LEU A 240 4.94 -7.45 5.43
C LEU A 240 4.45 -6.90 6.77
N LEU A 241 3.96 -7.79 7.63
CA LEU A 241 3.64 -7.50 9.03
C LEU A 241 4.57 -8.33 9.92
N LEU A 242 5.43 -7.64 10.67
CA LEU A 242 6.40 -8.23 11.59
C LEU A 242 5.87 -8.13 13.02
N ALA A 243 5.77 -9.24 13.74
CA ALA A 243 5.40 -9.25 15.16
C ALA A 243 6.62 -9.58 16.01
N SER A 244 7.10 -8.61 16.77
CA SER A 244 8.27 -8.77 17.65
C SER A 244 7.99 -9.63 18.88
N ARG A 245 6.71 -9.82 19.22
CA ARG A 245 6.23 -10.66 20.33
C ARG A 245 6.70 -10.18 21.71
N GLN A 246 6.86 -8.87 21.89
CA GLN A 246 7.32 -8.27 23.14
C GLN A 246 6.18 -7.94 24.11
N ALA A 247 4.97 -7.71 23.62
CA ALA A 247 3.78 -7.50 24.44
C ALA A 247 3.23 -8.85 24.91
N ARG A 248 3.53 -9.21 26.16
CA ARG A 248 3.19 -10.52 26.75
C ARG A 248 1.73 -10.57 27.18
N HIS A 249 0.81 -10.66 26.24
CA HIS A 249 -0.59 -10.97 26.52
C HIS A 249 -0.82 -12.49 26.60
N THR A 250 -2.00 -12.91 27.04
CA THR A 250 -2.40 -14.31 27.01
C THR A 250 -2.33 -14.87 25.58
N PRO A 251 -1.76 -16.06 25.33
CA PRO A 251 -1.63 -16.61 23.99
C PRO A 251 -2.95 -16.67 23.23
N VAL A 252 -2.91 -16.23 21.98
CA VAL A 252 -4.01 -16.33 21.03
C VAL A 252 -3.60 -17.27 19.91
N VAL A 253 -4.44 -18.28 19.63
CA VAL A 253 -4.11 -19.35 18.69
C VAL A 253 -5.01 -19.39 17.45
N ALA A 254 -6.04 -18.54 17.41
CA ALA A 254 -6.98 -18.47 16.29
C ALA A 254 -7.21 -17.01 15.88
N ALA A 255 -7.31 -16.76 14.57
CA ALA A 255 -7.49 -15.43 14.04
C ALA A 255 -8.90 -14.83 14.27
N ASP A 256 -9.87 -15.68 14.57
CA ASP A 256 -11.26 -15.31 14.90
C ASP A 256 -11.49 -15.15 16.41
N ASP A 257 -10.44 -15.21 17.23
CA ASP A 257 -10.55 -15.00 18.68
C ASP A 257 -11.10 -13.58 18.96
N PRO A 258 -12.21 -13.46 19.71
CA PRO A 258 -12.84 -12.15 19.96
C PRO A 258 -11.93 -11.14 20.69
N ARG A 259 -10.90 -11.60 21.42
CA ARG A 259 -9.88 -10.74 22.04
C ARG A 259 -9.09 -9.94 21.03
N LEU A 260 -9.02 -10.38 19.77
CA LEU A 260 -8.33 -9.67 18.68
C LEU A 260 -9.16 -8.53 18.06
N ALA A 261 -10.42 -8.35 18.44
CA ALA A 261 -11.30 -7.39 17.76
C ALA A 261 -10.75 -5.95 17.73
N ALA A 262 -10.09 -5.49 18.79
CA ALA A 262 -9.44 -4.18 18.84
C ALA A 262 -8.19 -4.13 17.95
N PHE A 263 -7.36 -5.17 17.98
CA PHE A 263 -6.16 -5.30 17.16
C PHE A 263 -6.51 -5.33 15.66
N VAL A 264 -7.54 -6.09 15.28
CA VAL A 264 -8.02 -6.16 13.88
C VAL A 264 -8.42 -4.77 13.38
N ARG A 265 -9.22 -4.02 14.16
CA ARG A 265 -9.61 -2.66 13.78
C ARG A 265 -8.41 -1.72 13.63
N ALA A 266 -7.45 -1.79 14.55
CA ALA A 266 -6.24 -0.98 14.51
C ALA A 266 -5.36 -1.35 13.29
N LEU A 267 -5.21 -2.63 12.97
CA LEU A 267 -4.47 -3.09 11.79
C LEU A 267 -5.15 -2.63 10.49
N GLU A 268 -6.47 -2.79 10.38
CA GLU A 268 -7.26 -2.30 9.24
C GLU A 268 -7.15 -0.77 9.09
N GLU A 269 -7.11 -0.01 10.20
CA GLU A 269 -6.94 1.44 10.20
C GLU A 269 -5.56 1.86 9.72
N VAL A 270 -4.48 1.26 10.22
CA VAL A 270 -3.10 1.52 9.77
C VAL A 270 -2.96 1.22 8.28
N CYS A 271 -3.43 0.05 7.83
CA CYS A 271 -3.38 -0.33 6.42
C CYS A 271 -4.18 0.63 5.54
N ARG A 272 -5.39 1.02 5.95
CA ARG A 272 -6.24 1.98 5.22
C ARG A 272 -5.60 3.35 5.14
N THR A 273 -5.05 3.86 6.24
CA THR A 273 -4.36 5.16 6.28
C THR A 273 -3.19 5.16 5.31
N LEU A 274 -2.32 4.14 5.35
CA LEU A 274 -1.19 4.02 4.42
C LEU A 274 -1.64 3.92 2.97
N ALA A 275 -2.66 3.12 2.67
CA ALA A 275 -3.23 2.99 1.33
C ALA A 275 -3.77 4.32 0.78
N GLN A 276 -4.50 5.09 1.61
CA GLN A 276 -4.99 6.41 1.22
C GLN A 276 -3.85 7.42 1.03
N LEU A 277 -2.78 7.36 1.82
CA LEU A 277 -1.59 8.20 1.64
C LEU A 277 -0.88 7.91 0.32
N VAL A 278 -0.85 6.65 -0.14
CA VAL A 278 -0.35 6.28 -1.48
C VAL A 278 -1.16 6.97 -2.57
N VAL A 279 -2.50 6.90 -2.50
CA VAL A 279 -3.38 7.57 -3.47
C VAL A 279 -3.24 9.10 -3.45
N ARG A 280 -3.10 9.69 -2.25
CA ARG A 280 -2.89 11.14 -2.09
C ARG A 280 -1.57 11.62 -2.67
N ASP A 281 -0.62 10.73 -2.87
CA ASP A 281 0.66 10.99 -3.52
C ASP A 281 0.68 10.52 -4.98
N GLY A 282 -0.46 10.16 -5.53
CA GLY A 282 -0.58 9.74 -6.92
C GLY A 282 0.07 10.73 -7.88
N GLU A 283 0.85 10.24 -8.84
CA GLU A 283 1.60 11.06 -9.78
C GLU A 283 0.70 12.05 -10.51
N GLY A 284 0.93 13.36 -10.32
CA GLY A 284 0.15 14.43 -10.92
C GLY A 284 -1.25 14.65 -10.33
N ALA A 285 -1.61 13.95 -9.25
CA ALA A 285 -2.93 14.05 -8.62
C ALA A 285 -3.20 15.43 -8.02
N ARG A 286 -4.45 15.88 -8.13
CA ARG A 286 -4.98 17.11 -7.53
C ARG A 286 -6.25 16.88 -6.73
N THR A 287 -6.94 15.77 -6.97
CA THR A 287 -8.20 15.43 -6.32
C THR A 287 -8.13 13.99 -5.83
N PHE A 288 -8.36 13.79 -4.53
CA PHE A 288 -8.56 12.48 -3.93
C PHE A 288 -10.00 12.03 -4.17
N VAL A 289 -10.19 10.78 -4.59
CA VAL A 289 -11.49 10.25 -4.95
C VAL A 289 -11.80 9.00 -4.13
N GLU A 290 -12.91 9.05 -3.38
CA GLU A 290 -13.50 7.89 -2.75
C GLU A 290 -14.71 7.40 -3.56
N ILE A 291 -14.71 6.13 -3.94
CA ILE A 291 -15.82 5.45 -4.60
C ILE A 291 -16.43 4.46 -3.62
N VAL A 292 -17.68 4.67 -3.26
CA VAL A 292 -18.45 3.78 -2.38
C VAL A 292 -19.46 3.02 -3.22
N VAL A 293 -19.30 1.71 -3.30
CA VAL A 293 -20.26 0.82 -3.97
C VAL A 293 -21.09 0.11 -2.92
N THR A 294 -22.40 0.12 -3.07
CA THR A 294 -23.39 -0.60 -2.26
C THR A 294 -24.32 -1.41 -3.15
N GLY A 295 -25.13 -2.27 -2.55
CA GLY A 295 -26.13 -3.02 -3.31
C GLY A 295 -25.53 -4.05 -4.29
N ALA A 296 -24.25 -4.42 -4.17
CA ALA A 296 -23.61 -5.46 -4.97
C ALA A 296 -23.98 -6.86 -4.47
N ALA A 297 -23.68 -7.89 -5.25
CA ALA A 297 -23.94 -9.27 -4.84
C ALA A 297 -23.19 -9.67 -3.56
N ASP A 298 -21.92 -9.24 -3.43
CA ASP A 298 -21.04 -9.42 -2.27
C ASP A 298 -19.97 -8.32 -2.19
N GLU A 299 -19.13 -8.35 -1.15
CA GLU A 299 -18.04 -7.38 -0.94
C GLU A 299 -17.02 -7.41 -2.10
N ALA A 300 -16.69 -8.58 -2.62
CA ALA A 300 -15.74 -8.72 -3.72
C ALA A 300 -16.29 -8.12 -5.03
N SER A 301 -17.56 -8.35 -5.34
CA SER A 301 -18.27 -7.74 -6.48
C SER A 301 -18.31 -6.21 -6.34
N ALA A 302 -18.65 -5.70 -5.13
CA ALA A 302 -18.64 -4.27 -4.86
C ALA A 302 -17.26 -3.65 -5.12
N ARG A 303 -16.19 -4.31 -4.65
CA ARG A 303 -14.80 -3.87 -4.87
C ARG A 303 -14.45 -3.84 -6.35
N ARG A 304 -14.74 -4.92 -7.12
CA ARG A 304 -14.44 -4.95 -8.56
C ARG A 304 -15.20 -3.88 -9.35
N ALA A 305 -16.48 -3.67 -9.03
CA ALA A 305 -17.26 -2.59 -9.63
C ALA A 305 -16.68 -1.21 -9.31
N GLY A 306 -16.29 -0.96 -8.05
CA GLY A 306 -15.63 0.28 -7.64
C GLY A 306 -14.32 0.51 -8.36
N LEU A 307 -13.50 -0.53 -8.50
CA LEU A 307 -12.23 -0.48 -9.22
C LEU A 307 -12.42 -0.24 -10.73
N ALA A 308 -13.48 -0.74 -11.34
CA ALA A 308 -13.79 -0.44 -12.73
C ALA A 308 -14.09 1.05 -12.94
N VAL A 309 -14.72 1.71 -11.96
CA VAL A 309 -14.93 3.17 -11.96
C VAL A 309 -13.60 3.89 -11.71
N ALA A 310 -12.84 3.47 -10.70
CA ALA A 310 -11.57 4.06 -10.29
C ALA A 310 -10.51 4.03 -11.40
N ASN A 311 -10.48 2.96 -12.20
CA ASN A 311 -9.55 2.74 -13.31
C ASN A 311 -10.02 3.35 -14.64
N SER A 312 -11.19 4.01 -14.67
CA SER A 312 -11.70 4.61 -15.91
C SER A 312 -11.02 5.96 -16.21
N PRO A 313 -10.19 6.07 -17.26
CA PRO A 313 -9.60 7.36 -17.63
C PRO A 313 -10.64 8.43 -17.90
N LEU A 314 -11.81 8.04 -18.46
CA LEU A 314 -12.90 8.98 -18.71
C LEU A 314 -13.53 9.52 -17.41
N VAL A 315 -13.66 8.70 -16.37
CA VAL A 315 -14.13 9.16 -15.05
C VAL A 315 -13.09 10.06 -14.41
N LYS A 316 -11.82 9.61 -14.38
CA LYS A 316 -10.71 10.35 -13.74
C LYS A 316 -10.46 11.71 -14.39
N THR A 317 -10.56 11.81 -15.71
CA THR A 317 -10.43 13.11 -16.45
C THR A 317 -11.65 14.00 -16.27
N ALA A 318 -12.86 13.46 -16.10
CA ALA A 318 -14.03 14.26 -15.74
C ALA A 318 -13.85 14.91 -14.37
N ILE A 319 -13.35 14.16 -13.38
CA ILE A 319 -13.07 14.69 -12.04
C ILE A 319 -11.99 15.77 -12.11
N ALA A 320 -10.91 15.58 -12.88
CA ALA A 320 -9.88 16.59 -13.09
C ALA A 320 -10.43 17.89 -13.70
N GLY A 321 -11.49 17.79 -14.51
CA GLY A 321 -12.23 18.92 -15.09
C GLY A 321 -13.38 19.44 -14.22
N ALA A 322 -13.54 18.95 -12.98
CA ALA A 322 -14.66 19.25 -12.10
C ALA A 322 -16.05 18.99 -12.76
N ASP A 323 -16.14 17.97 -13.61
CA ASP A 323 -17.36 17.54 -14.31
C ASP A 323 -17.99 16.33 -13.60
N ALA A 324 -19.21 16.48 -13.08
CA ALA A 324 -20.00 15.41 -12.46
C ALA A 324 -20.60 14.46 -13.51
N ASN A 325 -19.75 13.86 -14.31
CA ASN A 325 -20.14 13.02 -15.43
C ASN A 325 -20.65 11.65 -14.98
N TRP A 326 -21.87 11.61 -14.43
CA TRP A 326 -22.49 10.36 -13.98
C TRP A 326 -22.64 9.33 -15.11
N GLY A 327 -22.79 9.78 -16.37
CA GLY A 327 -22.84 8.88 -17.52
C GLY A 327 -21.55 8.08 -17.71
N ARG A 328 -20.39 8.68 -17.42
CA ARG A 328 -19.09 7.96 -17.42
C ARG A 328 -19.02 6.95 -16.26
N VAL A 329 -19.61 7.25 -15.11
CA VAL A 329 -19.71 6.31 -13.99
C VAL A 329 -20.58 5.10 -14.38
N VAL A 330 -21.78 5.34 -14.98
CA VAL A 330 -22.64 4.26 -15.50
C VAL A 330 -21.90 3.39 -16.51
N MET A 331 -21.22 4.00 -17.48
CA MET A 331 -20.41 3.29 -18.48
C MET A 331 -19.33 2.42 -17.81
N ALA A 332 -18.64 2.96 -16.81
CA ALA A 332 -17.57 2.24 -16.11
C ALA A 332 -18.11 1.06 -15.29
N LEU A 333 -19.26 1.22 -14.62
CA LEU A 333 -19.97 0.14 -13.94
C LEU A 333 -20.44 -0.93 -14.93
N GLY A 334 -21.04 -0.52 -16.05
CA GLY A 334 -21.54 -1.45 -17.06
C GLY A 334 -20.48 -2.33 -17.71
N LYS A 335 -19.21 -1.86 -17.79
CA LYS A 335 -18.08 -2.67 -18.31
C LYS A 335 -17.40 -3.52 -17.24
N SER A 336 -17.77 -3.41 -15.96
CA SER A 336 -17.10 -4.11 -14.84
C SER A 336 -17.25 -5.64 -14.90
N GLY A 337 -18.27 -6.15 -15.59
CA GLY A 337 -18.65 -7.55 -15.58
C GLY A 337 -19.44 -7.98 -14.35
N GLU A 338 -19.68 -7.05 -13.41
CA GLU A 338 -20.46 -7.32 -12.20
C GLU A 338 -21.95 -7.15 -12.43
N ALA A 339 -22.75 -7.90 -11.68
CA ALA A 339 -24.20 -7.78 -11.73
C ALA A 339 -24.65 -6.41 -11.19
N LEU A 340 -25.51 -5.75 -11.93
CA LEU A 340 -26.22 -4.53 -11.51
C LEU A 340 -27.62 -4.53 -12.11
N ASP A 341 -28.55 -3.83 -11.45
CA ASP A 341 -29.90 -3.61 -11.94
C ASP A 341 -30.02 -2.18 -12.51
N PRO A 342 -30.12 -2.00 -13.84
CA PRO A 342 -30.17 -0.67 -14.46
C PRO A 342 -31.32 0.20 -13.97
N ASP A 343 -32.46 -0.40 -13.62
CA ASP A 343 -33.66 0.31 -13.17
C ASP A 343 -33.57 0.71 -11.68
N ARG A 344 -32.65 0.10 -10.93
CA ARG A 344 -32.40 0.38 -9.52
C ARG A 344 -31.05 1.07 -9.25
N LEU A 345 -30.17 1.12 -10.26
CA LEU A 345 -28.89 1.80 -10.15
C LEU A 345 -29.07 3.25 -9.72
N ALA A 346 -28.40 3.65 -8.64
CA ALA A 346 -28.41 5.03 -8.16
C ALA A 346 -26.98 5.56 -8.01
N ILE A 347 -26.74 6.82 -8.45
CA ILE A 347 -25.44 7.47 -8.41
C ILE A 347 -25.54 8.79 -7.67
N ARG A 348 -24.62 9.03 -6.72
CA ARG A 348 -24.48 10.28 -6.00
C ARG A 348 -23.04 10.83 -6.16
N PHE A 349 -22.95 12.17 -6.19
CA PHE A 349 -21.70 12.87 -5.96
C PHE A 349 -21.83 13.64 -4.64
N GLY A 350 -20.97 13.35 -3.68
CA GLY A 350 -21.20 13.73 -2.30
C GLY A 350 -22.53 13.16 -1.79
N ASP A 351 -23.40 14.01 -1.27
CA ASP A 351 -24.72 13.62 -0.77
C ASP A 351 -25.85 13.82 -1.81
N VAL A 352 -25.53 14.40 -3.00
CA VAL A 352 -26.51 14.73 -4.02
C VAL A 352 -26.79 13.52 -4.92
N LEU A 353 -28.03 13.06 -4.96
CA LEU A 353 -28.50 12.03 -5.89
C LEU A 353 -28.66 12.64 -7.29
N ILE A 354 -27.87 12.14 -8.26
CA ILE A 354 -27.87 12.66 -9.63
C ILE A 354 -28.62 11.73 -10.58
N SER A 355 -28.48 10.42 -10.39
CA SER A 355 -29.12 9.42 -11.27
C SER A 355 -29.76 8.32 -10.44
N ALA A 356 -30.97 7.95 -10.78
CA ALA A 356 -31.72 6.83 -10.23
C ALA A 356 -32.88 6.42 -11.20
N GLY A 357 -33.37 5.17 -11.09
CA GLY A 357 -34.51 4.69 -11.86
C GLY A 357 -34.25 4.73 -13.37
N GLY A 358 -33.05 4.44 -13.82
CA GLY A 358 -32.67 4.40 -15.23
C GLY A 358 -32.45 5.78 -15.88
N GLY A 359 -32.44 6.89 -15.10
CA GLY A 359 -32.31 8.23 -15.66
C GLY A 359 -31.69 9.27 -14.72
N VAL A 360 -31.59 10.49 -15.20
CA VAL A 360 -31.19 11.65 -14.39
C VAL A 360 -32.34 12.06 -13.45
N VAL A 361 -31.98 12.43 -12.22
CA VAL A 361 -32.93 13.01 -11.26
C VAL A 361 -33.24 14.46 -11.67
N GLU A 362 -34.48 14.76 -11.99
CA GLU A 362 -34.88 16.11 -12.40
C GLU A 362 -34.68 17.11 -11.24
N GLY A 363 -34.05 18.23 -11.53
CA GLY A 363 -33.86 19.32 -10.57
C GLY A 363 -32.89 19.03 -9.42
N TYR A 364 -31.94 18.13 -9.60
CA TYR A 364 -30.90 17.93 -8.59
C TYR A 364 -30.06 19.22 -8.37
N ASP A 365 -29.48 19.38 -7.19
CA ASP A 365 -28.71 20.58 -6.82
C ASP A 365 -27.33 20.59 -7.51
N GLU A 366 -27.28 21.22 -8.70
CA GLU A 366 -26.02 21.37 -9.48
C GLU A 366 -24.98 22.21 -8.75
N ALA A 367 -25.41 23.21 -7.94
CA ALA A 367 -24.48 24.06 -7.21
C ALA A 367 -23.76 23.27 -6.09
N ALA A 368 -24.50 22.43 -5.37
CA ALA A 368 -23.91 21.56 -4.35
C ALA A 368 -22.94 20.54 -4.96
N VAL A 369 -23.25 19.99 -6.14
CA VAL A 369 -22.36 19.08 -6.87
C VAL A 369 -21.09 19.79 -7.32
N ALA A 370 -21.20 20.98 -7.90
CA ALA A 370 -20.05 21.77 -8.32
C ALA A 370 -19.14 22.14 -7.13
N ALA A 371 -19.73 22.53 -6.00
CA ALA A 371 -18.98 22.81 -4.77
C ALA A 371 -18.26 21.55 -4.25
N HIS A 372 -18.90 20.38 -4.31
CA HIS A 372 -18.26 19.12 -3.91
C HIS A 372 -17.05 18.77 -4.79
N LEU A 373 -17.19 18.90 -6.11
CA LEU A 373 -16.10 18.63 -7.06
C LEU A 373 -14.90 19.61 -6.95
N ALA A 374 -15.17 20.84 -6.52
CA ALA A 374 -14.12 21.84 -6.29
C ALA A 374 -13.34 21.64 -4.98
N GLY A 375 -13.76 20.74 -4.09
CA GLY A 375 -13.25 20.59 -2.73
C GLY A 375 -11.91 19.85 -2.59
N GLY A 376 -11.31 19.34 -3.66
CA GLY A 376 -10.07 18.53 -3.59
C GLY A 376 -10.27 17.09 -3.08
N GLU A 377 -11.43 16.78 -2.51
CA GLU A 377 -11.87 15.43 -2.12
C GLU A 377 -13.26 15.17 -2.69
N VAL A 378 -13.37 14.15 -3.53
CA VAL A 378 -14.60 13.79 -4.22
C VAL A 378 -15.07 12.42 -3.76
N ARG A 379 -16.35 12.34 -3.38
CA ARG A 379 -17.01 11.05 -3.10
C ARG A 379 -18.03 10.76 -4.21
N ILE A 380 -17.89 9.57 -4.83
CA ILE A 380 -18.86 8.99 -5.75
C ILE A 380 -19.49 7.79 -5.05
N GLN A 381 -20.81 7.73 -5.01
CA GLN A 381 -21.53 6.60 -4.46
C GLN A 381 -22.37 5.94 -5.54
N ALA A 382 -22.31 4.61 -5.64
CA ALA A 382 -23.07 3.82 -6.60
C ALA A 382 -23.78 2.67 -5.86
N ASP A 383 -25.10 2.64 -5.94
CA ASP A 383 -25.91 1.52 -5.46
C ASP A 383 -26.30 0.66 -6.66
N LEU A 384 -25.84 -0.61 -6.70
CA LEU A 384 -26.05 -1.51 -7.83
C LEU A 384 -27.43 -2.20 -7.81
N GLY A 385 -28.15 -2.14 -6.71
CA GLY A 385 -29.53 -2.60 -6.57
C GLY A 385 -29.76 -4.12 -6.59
N VAL A 386 -28.71 -4.96 -6.42
CA VAL A 386 -28.81 -6.42 -6.56
C VAL A 386 -28.59 -7.23 -5.29
N GLY A 387 -27.99 -6.64 -4.24
CA GLY A 387 -27.67 -7.35 -2.99
C GLY A 387 -27.28 -6.41 -1.86
N ASP A 388 -26.49 -6.93 -0.89
CA ASP A 388 -26.04 -6.18 0.29
C ASP A 388 -24.54 -5.93 0.31
N GLY A 389 -23.82 -6.37 -0.73
CA GLY A 389 -22.37 -6.19 -0.85
C GLY A 389 -21.96 -4.72 -0.85
N ARG A 390 -20.89 -4.39 -0.13
CA ARG A 390 -20.39 -3.03 -0.03
C ARG A 390 -18.86 -3.00 -0.05
N ALA A 391 -18.29 -1.99 -0.73
CA ALA A 391 -16.87 -1.72 -0.70
C ALA A 391 -16.57 -0.22 -0.82
N HIS A 392 -15.39 0.16 -0.32
CA HIS A 392 -14.78 1.46 -0.55
C HIS A 392 -13.56 1.27 -1.44
N VAL A 393 -13.41 2.11 -2.44
CA VAL A 393 -12.24 2.14 -3.34
C VAL A 393 -11.74 3.57 -3.40
N TRP A 394 -10.43 3.74 -3.38
CA TRP A 394 -9.81 5.06 -3.43
C TRP A 394 -8.93 5.20 -4.67
N THR A 395 -9.02 6.36 -5.30
CA THR A 395 -8.21 6.74 -6.45
C THR A 395 -7.95 8.25 -6.45
N CYS A 396 -7.31 8.75 -7.46
CA CYS A 396 -7.13 10.17 -7.73
C CYS A 396 -7.64 10.53 -9.12
N ASP A 397 -7.74 11.81 -9.43
CA ASP A 397 -7.98 12.29 -10.78
C ASP A 397 -6.83 11.95 -11.74
N LEU A 398 -7.03 12.15 -13.04
CA LEU A 398 -6.01 12.00 -14.07
C LEU A 398 -5.80 13.36 -14.75
N THR A 399 -4.65 13.98 -14.45
CA THR A 399 -4.28 15.30 -14.98
C THR A 399 -3.13 15.20 -16.00
N HIS A 400 -2.78 16.30 -16.64
CA HIS A 400 -1.59 16.37 -17.51
C HIS A 400 -0.30 16.10 -16.74
N GLY A 401 -0.27 16.37 -15.42
CA GLY A 401 0.89 16.09 -14.57
C GLY A 401 1.32 14.62 -14.55
N TYR A 402 0.37 13.68 -14.71
CA TYR A 402 0.72 12.27 -14.87
C TYR A 402 1.56 12.01 -16.14
N ILE A 403 1.16 12.63 -17.25
CA ILE A 403 1.89 12.50 -18.52
C ILE A 403 3.27 13.16 -18.41
N ASP A 404 3.33 14.37 -17.84
CA ASP A 404 4.58 15.13 -17.68
C ASP A 404 5.63 14.35 -16.87
N ILE A 405 5.18 13.65 -15.81
CA ILE A 405 6.06 12.82 -14.97
C ILE A 405 6.52 11.58 -15.73
N ASN A 406 5.59 10.83 -16.34
CA ASN A 406 5.87 9.50 -16.89
C ASN A 406 6.50 9.54 -18.28
N ALA A 407 6.32 10.62 -19.07
CA ALA A 407 6.96 10.77 -20.37
C ALA A 407 8.49 10.91 -20.27
N ASP A 408 8.98 11.45 -19.16
CA ASP A 408 10.41 11.70 -18.93
C ASP A 408 11.05 10.68 -17.97
N TYR A 409 10.25 9.86 -17.30
CA TYR A 409 10.73 8.87 -16.34
C TYR A 409 10.98 7.52 -17.01
N ARG A 410 12.22 6.99 -16.88
CA ARG A 410 12.51 5.59 -17.19
C ARG A 410 12.24 4.73 -15.96
N SER A 411 11.16 4.00 -16.02
CA SER A 411 10.83 2.97 -15.04
C SER A 411 11.52 1.65 -15.39
#